data_c90bf185358009c4126caee7daa2d54e
#
_entry.id   c90bf185358009c4126caee7daa2d54e
#
_cell.length_a   1.000
_cell.length_b   1.000
_cell.length_c   1.000
_cell.angle_alpha   90.00
_cell.angle_beta   90.00
_cell.angle_gamma   90.00
#
_symmetry.space_group_name_H-M   'P 1'
#
loop_
_entity.id
_entity.type
_entity.pdbx_description
1 polymer ?
#
loop_
_entity_poly.entity_id
_entity_poly.type
_entity_poly.pdbx_seq_one_letter_code
_entity_poly.pdbx_strand_id
1 'polypeptide(L)'
;MAKINNEITVKASIDKVWAILTDLELLDQYDPTIKKSTLVSVEKTGLGAKRKVLLLDGKNWFDEIITVFKPREALTYQLTDCSFPIKGLTHAYSFEEIGQETKVKQLMEYTVKFGLLGMLLDRLMIRKQSDAGIKKFFAGLKSYAETNP
;
A
#
# COMPACT_ATOMS: atom_id res chain seq x y z
N MET A 1 4.35 -17.89 -5.14
CA MET A 1 3.92 -16.63 -4.49
C MET A 1 5.15 -15.80 -4.15
N ALA A 2 5.17 -14.57 -4.57
CA ALA A 2 6.27 -13.65 -4.26
C ALA A 2 5.96 -12.89 -2.97
N LYS A 3 7.00 -12.64 -2.15
CA LYS A 3 6.90 -11.89 -0.90
C LYS A 3 7.97 -10.81 -0.86
N ILE A 4 7.57 -9.60 -0.51
CA ILE A 4 8.46 -8.46 -0.35
C ILE A 4 8.17 -7.84 1.02
N ASN A 5 9.23 -7.69 1.84
CA ASN A 5 9.13 -7.07 3.16
C ASN A 5 9.83 -5.72 3.13
N ASN A 6 9.15 -4.72 3.67
CA ASN A 6 9.71 -3.39 3.87
C ASN A 6 9.29 -2.87 5.24
N GLU A 7 10.10 -1.97 5.81
CA GLU A 7 9.76 -1.29 7.05
C GLU A 7 10.34 0.13 7.06
N ILE A 8 9.70 0.99 7.84
CA ILE A 8 10.15 2.36 8.05
C ILE A 8 9.79 2.80 9.47
N THR A 9 10.60 3.68 10.03
CA THR A 9 10.28 4.37 11.28
C THR A 9 9.89 5.81 10.97
N VAL A 10 8.70 6.20 11.44
CA VAL A 10 8.11 7.52 11.20
C VAL A 10 8.08 8.29 12.52
N LYS A 11 8.59 9.52 12.51
CA LYS A 11 8.58 10.42 13.68
C LYS A 11 7.21 11.07 13.83
N ALA A 12 6.21 10.26 14.08
CA ALA A 12 4.83 10.65 14.32
C ALA A 12 4.15 9.60 15.19
N SER A 13 3.06 9.99 15.87
CA SER A 13 2.30 9.07 16.72
C SER A 13 1.65 7.96 15.90
N ILE A 14 1.41 6.83 16.53
CA ILE A 14 0.73 5.70 15.89
C ILE A 14 -0.69 6.08 15.45
N ASP A 15 -1.38 6.95 16.20
CA ASP A 15 -2.70 7.45 15.82
C ASP A 15 -2.65 8.25 14.52
N LYS A 16 -1.65 9.10 14.37
CA LYS A 16 -1.47 9.90 13.15
C LYS A 16 -1.16 9.03 11.94
N VAL A 17 -0.22 8.10 12.08
CA VAL A 17 0.16 7.17 11.01
C VAL A 17 -1.02 6.29 10.62
N TRP A 18 -1.76 5.78 11.59
CA TRP A 18 -2.97 5.00 11.36
C TRP A 18 -4.03 5.79 10.57
N ALA A 19 -4.29 7.04 10.99
CA ALA A 19 -5.26 7.90 10.33
C ALA A 19 -4.90 8.16 8.87
N ILE A 20 -3.61 8.35 8.57
CA ILE A 20 -3.12 8.57 7.20
C ILE A 20 -3.34 7.32 6.35
N LEU A 21 -2.92 6.16 6.84
CA LEU A 21 -2.99 4.90 6.06
C LEU A 21 -4.42 4.39 5.86
N THR A 22 -5.35 4.77 6.73
CA THR A 22 -6.75 4.36 6.63
C THR A 22 -7.66 5.38 5.93
N ASP A 23 -7.12 6.50 5.51
CA ASP A 23 -7.83 7.47 4.66
C ASP A 23 -7.61 7.08 3.20
N LEU A 24 -8.63 6.46 2.59
CA LEU A 24 -8.51 5.86 1.26
C LEU A 24 -8.30 6.89 0.14
N GLU A 25 -8.75 8.13 0.33
CA GLU A 25 -8.59 9.18 -0.68
C GLU A 25 -7.30 9.98 -0.53
N LEU A 26 -6.58 9.79 0.58
CA LEU A 26 -5.38 10.58 0.88
C LEU A 26 -4.12 10.07 0.14
N LEU A 27 -4.14 8.86 -0.37
CA LEU A 27 -2.96 8.19 -0.94
C LEU A 27 -2.23 9.04 -1.99
N ASP A 28 -2.96 9.73 -2.84
CA ASP A 28 -2.37 10.57 -3.90
C ASP A 28 -1.67 11.83 -3.36
N GLN A 29 -1.88 12.18 -2.10
CA GLN A 29 -1.25 13.33 -1.45
C GLN A 29 0.15 12.99 -0.91
N TYR A 30 0.46 11.74 -0.65
CA TYR A 30 1.74 11.36 -0.08
C TYR A 30 2.54 10.32 -0.89
N ASP A 31 1.89 9.48 -1.66
CA ASP A 31 2.58 8.51 -2.52
C ASP A 31 2.90 9.13 -3.89
N PRO A 32 4.19 9.40 -4.18
CA PRO A 32 4.57 10.06 -5.43
C PRO A 32 4.35 9.20 -6.69
N THR A 33 4.04 7.91 -6.53
CA THR A 33 3.78 7.01 -7.68
C THR A 33 2.31 7.02 -8.10
N ILE A 34 1.44 7.69 -7.34
CA ILE A 34 -0.02 7.68 -7.51
C ILE A 34 -0.51 9.02 -8.05
N LYS A 35 -1.33 8.96 -9.09
CA LYS A 35 -1.98 10.13 -9.67
C LYS A 35 -3.28 10.46 -8.96
N LYS A 36 -4.11 9.45 -8.69
CA LYS A 36 -5.43 9.64 -8.08
C LYS A 36 -5.86 8.41 -7.29
N SER A 37 -6.37 8.62 -6.09
CA SER A 37 -7.02 7.60 -5.27
C SER A 37 -8.47 8.01 -5.04
N THR A 38 -9.41 7.16 -5.41
CA THR A 38 -10.85 7.46 -5.36
C THR A 38 -11.56 6.42 -4.51
N LEU A 39 -12.32 6.89 -3.52
CA LEU A 39 -13.19 6.03 -2.73
C LEU A 39 -14.35 5.55 -3.61
N VAL A 40 -14.60 4.23 -3.64
CA VAL A 40 -15.63 3.62 -4.49
C VAL A 40 -16.60 2.74 -3.69
N SER A 41 -16.65 2.91 -2.38
CA SER A 41 -17.57 2.21 -1.48
C SER A 41 -18.38 3.18 -0.64
N VAL A 42 -19.44 2.66 -0.02
CA VAL A 42 -20.24 3.43 0.97
C VAL A 42 -19.42 3.66 2.23
N GLU A 43 -18.68 2.63 2.66
CA GLU A 43 -17.74 2.72 3.77
C GLU A 43 -16.59 3.65 3.38
N LYS A 44 -16.35 4.67 4.21
CA LYS A 44 -15.24 5.62 3.98
C LYS A 44 -13.91 5.05 4.46
N THR A 45 -13.95 4.17 5.45
CA THR A 45 -12.80 3.45 5.99
C THR A 45 -13.30 2.18 6.70
N GLY A 46 -12.36 1.36 7.19
CA GLY A 46 -12.70 0.12 7.89
C GLY A 46 -12.88 -1.06 6.95
N LEU A 47 -13.34 -2.19 7.50
CA LEU A 47 -13.58 -3.41 6.73
C LEU A 47 -14.55 -3.14 5.58
N GLY A 48 -14.19 -3.60 4.38
CA GLY A 48 -15.03 -3.48 3.21
C GLY A 48 -14.90 -2.16 2.46
N ALA A 49 -14.16 -1.18 2.98
CA ALA A 49 -13.89 0.07 2.27
C ALA A 49 -13.05 -0.22 1.03
N LYS A 50 -13.41 0.39 -0.10
CA LYS A 50 -12.80 0.14 -1.42
C LYS A 50 -12.29 1.43 -2.03
N ARG A 51 -11.18 1.32 -2.75
CA ARG A 51 -10.65 2.44 -3.54
C ARG A 51 -10.17 1.97 -4.91
N LYS A 52 -10.24 2.89 -5.87
CA LYS A 52 -9.62 2.74 -7.17
C LYS A 52 -8.41 3.67 -7.23
N VAL A 53 -7.27 3.14 -7.63
CA VAL A 53 -6.01 3.87 -7.66
C VAL A 53 -5.50 3.93 -9.10
N LEU A 54 -5.26 5.15 -9.58
CA LEU A 54 -4.65 5.41 -10.88
C LEU A 54 -3.19 5.80 -10.65
N LEU A 55 -2.28 5.12 -11.35
CA LEU A 55 -0.85 5.41 -11.26
C LEU A 55 -0.47 6.68 -12.01
N LEU A 56 0.72 7.20 -11.72
CA LEU A 56 1.20 8.46 -12.28
C LEU A 56 1.29 8.46 -13.80
N ASP A 57 1.48 7.29 -14.44
CA ASP A 57 1.50 7.15 -15.90
C ASP A 57 0.14 7.44 -16.56
N GLY A 58 -0.94 7.51 -15.77
CA GLY A 58 -2.30 7.74 -16.24
C GLY A 58 -2.93 6.56 -16.99
N LYS A 59 -2.27 5.41 -17.01
CA LYS A 59 -2.72 4.20 -17.72
C LYS A 59 -2.93 3.03 -16.80
N ASN A 60 -1.95 2.74 -15.94
CA ASN A 60 -2.03 1.63 -15.00
C ASN A 60 -2.88 1.99 -13.79
N TRP A 61 -3.60 1.01 -13.30
CA TRP A 61 -4.55 1.17 -12.20
C TRP A 61 -4.70 -0.12 -11.40
N PHE A 62 -5.22 0.01 -10.20
CA PHE A 62 -5.65 -1.12 -9.40
C PHE A 62 -6.80 -0.75 -8.49
N ASP A 63 -7.62 -1.74 -8.18
CA ASP A 63 -8.72 -1.66 -7.21
C ASP A 63 -8.37 -2.51 -6.00
N GLU A 64 -8.64 -1.99 -4.82
CA GLU A 64 -8.39 -2.75 -3.59
C GLU A 64 -9.45 -2.51 -2.52
N ILE A 65 -9.55 -3.48 -1.60
CA ILE A 65 -10.50 -3.50 -0.49
C ILE A 65 -9.75 -3.77 0.81
N ILE A 66 -10.21 -3.16 1.90
CA ILE A 66 -9.68 -3.47 3.23
C ILE A 66 -10.26 -4.79 3.72
N THR A 67 -9.41 -5.76 4.01
CA THR A 67 -9.79 -7.09 4.49
C THR A 67 -9.40 -7.35 5.94
N VAL A 68 -8.47 -6.59 6.49
CA VAL A 68 -8.09 -6.62 7.91
C VAL A 68 -8.02 -5.19 8.41
N PHE A 69 -8.73 -4.92 9.50
CA PHE A 69 -8.77 -3.59 10.11
C PHE A 69 -8.80 -3.73 11.63
N LYS A 70 -7.62 -3.72 12.23
CA LYS A 70 -7.43 -3.75 13.68
C LYS A 70 -6.70 -2.48 14.09
N PRO A 71 -7.41 -1.48 14.65
CA PRO A 71 -6.83 -0.16 14.93
C PRO A 71 -5.48 -0.24 15.63
N ARG A 72 -4.48 0.42 15.05
CA ARG A 72 -3.09 0.52 15.52
C ARG A 72 -2.30 -0.80 15.52
N GLU A 73 -2.89 -1.91 15.10
CA GLU A 73 -2.23 -3.23 15.09
C GLU A 73 -2.00 -3.75 13.69
N ALA A 74 -3.06 -3.85 12.89
CA ALA A 74 -2.98 -4.48 11.58
C ALA A 74 -3.97 -3.88 10.59
N LEU A 75 -3.48 -3.69 9.37
CA LEU A 75 -4.27 -3.17 8.25
C LEU A 75 -3.86 -3.95 7.00
N THR A 76 -4.83 -4.53 6.29
CA THR A 76 -4.55 -5.21 5.03
C THR A 76 -5.45 -4.68 3.94
N TYR A 77 -4.82 -4.26 2.84
CA TYR A 77 -5.47 -3.99 1.57
C TYR A 77 -5.27 -5.18 0.65
N GLN A 78 -6.36 -5.66 0.06
CA GLN A 78 -6.32 -6.74 -0.91
C GLN A 78 -6.73 -6.24 -2.29
N LEU A 79 -5.92 -6.57 -3.28
CA LEU A 79 -6.20 -6.28 -4.68
C LEU A 79 -7.45 -7.06 -5.13
N THR A 80 -8.40 -6.38 -5.75
CA THR A 80 -9.59 -7.01 -6.34
C THR A 80 -9.49 -7.06 -7.86
N ASP A 81 -8.84 -6.06 -8.48
CA ASP A 81 -8.58 -6.03 -9.92
C ASP A 81 -7.43 -5.07 -10.23
N CYS A 82 -6.78 -5.24 -11.37
CA CYS A 82 -5.70 -4.35 -11.79
C CYS A 82 -5.35 -4.52 -13.27
N SER A 83 -4.59 -3.55 -13.78
CA SER A 83 -4.05 -3.58 -15.14
C SER A 83 -2.72 -4.34 -15.24
N PHE A 84 -2.15 -4.80 -14.13
CA PHE A 84 -0.84 -5.49 -14.10
C PHE A 84 -0.99 -6.99 -14.32
N PRO A 85 0.10 -7.70 -14.72
CA PRO A 85 0.08 -9.15 -14.85
C PRO A 85 0.27 -9.88 -13.50
N ILE A 86 -0.42 -9.41 -12.46
CA ILE A 86 -0.37 -9.98 -11.12
C ILE A 86 -1.79 -10.23 -10.60
N LYS A 87 -1.89 -11.11 -9.62
CA LYS A 87 -3.15 -11.42 -8.94
C LYS A 87 -2.89 -11.76 -7.48
N GLY A 88 -3.93 -11.74 -6.67
CA GLY A 88 -3.84 -12.12 -5.27
C GLY A 88 -2.92 -11.22 -4.45
N LEU A 89 -2.73 -9.98 -4.89
CA LEU A 89 -1.88 -9.03 -4.20
C LEU A 89 -2.50 -8.59 -2.89
N THR A 90 -1.72 -8.67 -1.81
CA THR A 90 -2.08 -8.10 -0.51
C THR A 90 -0.95 -7.20 -0.02
N HIS A 91 -1.34 -6.08 0.58
CA HIS A 91 -0.44 -5.20 1.33
C HIS A 91 -0.86 -5.28 2.80
N ALA A 92 -0.11 -6.03 3.59
CA ALA A 92 -0.39 -6.21 5.02
C ALA A 92 0.55 -5.34 5.84
N TYR A 93 -0.02 -4.38 6.55
CA TYR A 93 0.72 -3.46 7.42
C TYR A 93 0.59 -3.90 8.87
N SER A 94 1.68 -3.78 9.63
CA SER A 94 1.68 -3.90 11.07
C SER A 94 2.44 -2.74 11.69
N PHE A 95 2.10 -2.40 12.93
CA PHE A 95 2.54 -1.17 13.58
C PHE A 95 3.13 -1.47 14.94
N GLU A 96 4.21 -0.78 15.28
CA GLU A 96 4.86 -0.87 16.58
C GLU A 96 5.18 0.54 17.08
N GLU A 97 4.69 0.87 18.26
CA GLU A 97 4.95 2.15 18.90
C GLU A 97 6.31 2.12 19.58
N ILE A 98 7.20 3.05 19.24
CA ILE A 98 8.55 3.16 19.80
C ILE A 98 8.72 4.58 20.34
N GLY A 99 8.38 4.78 21.64
CA GLY A 99 8.34 6.12 22.23
C GLY A 99 7.30 6.98 21.52
N GLN A 100 7.74 8.08 20.92
CA GLN A 100 6.87 9.00 20.16
C GLN A 100 6.91 8.73 18.66
N GLU A 101 7.60 7.67 18.26
CA GLU A 101 7.74 7.26 16.86
C GLU A 101 6.93 5.99 16.59
N THR A 102 6.70 5.70 15.32
CA THR A 102 5.97 4.52 14.88
C THR A 102 6.79 3.76 13.85
N LYS A 103 7.02 2.47 14.10
CA LYS A 103 7.58 1.56 13.11
C LYS A 103 6.42 0.95 12.32
N VAL A 104 6.46 1.09 11.00
CA VAL A 104 5.50 0.50 10.07
C VAL A 104 6.20 -0.59 9.29
N LYS A 105 5.66 -1.80 9.34
CA LYS A 105 6.12 -2.93 8.54
C LYS A 105 5.08 -3.25 7.49
N GLN A 106 5.52 -3.58 6.28
CA GLN A 106 4.63 -4.03 5.22
C GLN A 106 5.13 -5.35 4.66
N LEU A 107 4.23 -6.32 4.58
CA LEU A 107 4.41 -7.54 3.81
C LEU A 107 3.54 -7.45 2.56
N MET A 108 4.17 -7.43 1.40
CA MET A 108 3.50 -7.52 0.12
C MET A 108 3.60 -8.95 -0.39
N GLU A 109 2.45 -9.57 -0.67
CA GLU A 109 2.39 -10.91 -1.26
C GLU A 109 1.58 -10.83 -2.56
N TYR A 110 2.08 -11.51 -3.61
CA TYR A 110 1.38 -11.54 -4.89
C TYR A 110 1.75 -12.79 -5.69
N THR A 111 0.91 -13.10 -6.69
CA THR A 111 1.15 -14.14 -7.67
C THR A 111 1.16 -13.52 -9.06
N VAL A 112 2.12 -13.92 -9.90
CA VAL A 112 2.17 -13.44 -11.28
C VAL A 112 1.25 -14.27 -12.17
N LYS A 113 0.67 -13.63 -13.18
CA LYS A 113 -0.08 -14.30 -14.25
C LYS A 113 0.89 -14.91 -15.27
N PHE A 114 0.39 -15.74 -16.16
CA PHE A 114 1.14 -16.33 -17.29
C PHE A 114 2.18 -17.39 -16.93
N GLY A 115 2.04 -18.10 -15.82
CA GLY A 115 2.84 -19.27 -15.46
C GLY A 115 4.34 -19.01 -15.46
N LEU A 116 5.12 -19.85 -16.20
CA LEU A 116 6.59 -19.74 -16.25
C LEU A 116 7.05 -18.40 -16.84
N LEU A 117 6.37 -17.90 -17.85
CA LEU A 117 6.69 -16.59 -18.44
C LEU A 117 6.49 -15.48 -17.43
N GLY A 118 5.38 -15.55 -16.64
CA GLY A 118 5.13 -14.61 -15.56
C GLY A 118 6.19 -14.66 -14.47
N MET A 119 6.66 -15.84 -14.11
CA MET A 119 7.75 -16.02 -13.14
C MET A 119 9.05 -15.38 -13.62
N LEU A 120 9.37 -15.50 -14.91
CA LEU A 120 10.52 -14.85 -15.49
C LEU A 120 10.39 -13.33 -15.47
N LEU A 121 9.22 -12.80 -15.84
CA LEU A 121 8.93 -11.36 -15.77
C LEU A 121 9.04 -10.85 -14.33
N ASP A 122 8.55 -11.62 -13.35
CA ASP A 122 8.68 -11.26 -11.95
C ASP A 122 10.14 -11.11 -11.53
N ARG A 123 10.95 -12.12 -11.87
CA ARG A 123 12.39 -12.12 -11.54
C ARG A 123 13.12 -10.92 -12.14
N LEU A 124 12.79 -10.56 -13.38
CA LEU A 124 13.50 -9.53 -14.13
C LEU A 124 13.00 -8.11 -13.84
N MET A 125 11.70 -7.93 -13.60
CA MET A 125 11.08 -6.61 -13.58
C MET A 125 10.12 -6.37 -12.43
N ILE A 126 9.10 -7.22 -12.25
CA ILE A 126 7.95 -6.94 -11.37
C ILE A 126 8.40 -6.75 -9.92
N ARG A 127 9.19 -7.68 -9.39
CA ARG A 127 9.68 -7.61 -8.02
C ARG A 127 10.49 -6.35 -7.76
N LYS A 128 11.39 -6.01 -8.68
CA LYS A 128 12.25 -4.84 -8.56
C LYS A 128 11.44 -3.54 -8.59
N GLN A 129 10.48 -3.44 -9.51
CA GLN A 129 9.61 -2.28 -9.61
C GLN A 129 8.68 -2.16 -8.41
N SER A 130 8.15 -3.28 -7.91
CA SER A 130 7.30 -3.30 -6.72
C SER A 130 8.05 -2.85 -5.47
N ASP A 131 9.26 -3.36 -5.27
CA ASP A 131 10.09 -2.94 -4.14
C ASP A 131 10.43 -1.45 -4.20
N ALA A 132 10.81 -0.96 -5.38
CA ALA A 132 11.09 0.46 -5.58
C ALA A 132 9.84 1.33 -5.32
N GLY A 133 8.67 0.87 -5.76
CA GLY A 133 7.40 1.55 -5.52
C GLY A 133 7.05 1.65 -4.04
N ILE A 134 7.23 0.56 -3.29
CA ILE A 134 6.99 0.54 -1.84
C ILE A 134 7.94 1.49 -1.11
N LYS A 135 9.20 1.54 -1.52
CA LYS A 135 10.18 2.46 -0.92
C LYS A 135 9.79 3.92 -1.13
N LYS A 136 9.29 4.25 -2.31
CA LYS A 136 8.78 5.60 -2.60
C LYS A 136 7.51 5.90 -1.79
N PHE A 137 6.61 4.94 -1.68
CA PHE A 137 5.42 5.04 -0.84
C PHE A 137 5.80 5.33 0.61
N PHE A 138 6.72 4.57 1.18
CA PHE A 138 7.16 4.77 2.57
C PHE A 138 7.87 6.10 2.77
N ALA A 139 8.71 6.52 1.83
CA ALA A 139 9.36 7.82 1.91
C ALA A 139 8.33 8.96 1.88
N GLY A 140 7.31 8.84 1.04
CA GLY A 140 6.20 9.78 0.97
C GLY A 140 5.36 9.79 2.25
N LEU A 141 5.02 8.63 2.79
CA LEU A 141 4.31 8.50 4.07
C LEU A 141 5.08 9.16 5.20
N LYS A 142 6.37 8.89 5.31
CA LYS A 142 7.24 9.46 6.33
C LYS A 142 7.27 10.99 6.22
N SER A 143 7.53 11.51 5.04
CA SER A 143 7.57 12.94 4.79
C SER A 143 6.24 13.61 5.14
N TYR A 144 5.13 13.04 4.67
CA TYR A 144 3.80 13.58 4.93
C TYR A 144 3.47 13.59 6.43
N ALA A 145 3.69 12.48 7.12
CA ALA A 145 3.38 12.35 8.55
C ALA A 145 4.24 13.26 9.43
N GLU A 146 5.51 13.45 9.07
CA GLU A 146 6.45 14.25 9.86
C GLU A 146 6.34 15.75 9.61
N THR A 147 5.77 16.18 8.48
CA THR A 147 5.69 17.60 8.10
C THR A 147 4.28 18.18 8.21
N ASN A 148 3.24 17.36 8.19
CA ASN A 148 1.85 17.82 8.34
C ASN A 148 1.41 17.69 9.79
N PRO A 149 0.85 18.76 10.39
CA PRO A 149 0.38 18.74 11.77
C PRO A 149 -0.86 17.86 11.97
#